data_ac4973ee9ca5681b4ff910124ba2552b
#
_entry.id   ac4973ee9ca5681b4ff910124ba2552b
#
_cell.length_a   1.000
_cell.length_b   1.000
_cell.length_c   1.000
_cell.angle_alpha   90.00
_cell.angle_beta   90.00
_cell.angle_gamma   90.00
#
_symmetry.space_group_name_H-M   'P 1'
#
loop_
_entity.id
_entity.type
_entity.pdbx_description
1 polymer ?
#
loop_
_entity_poly.entity_id
_entity_poly.type
_entity_poly.pdbx_seq_one_letter_code
_entity_poly.pdbx_strand_id
1 'polypeptide(L)'
;MLSGKLISFIRSFDRWLLLAIIVGGSLRFSRLGDYDNTYYTATVGSLLTGFKNFLFVSFDPAGVVSVDKPPVAFWIQAFFAWIFGLSAWSVTLPQALVGILAIGMLYHVLRQTFGRLSAVSASLILAVLPASVVIDSRNEPDSILSFTLLLSAIALIRSVRTSSWKWLIIFSVLMGISFNVKMFVAFIPLPVFLAYYLLSSTLPYKQLIVRTFSAVVMLMLVSVSWIAVVSLTPSDSRPYVGSTPDNSIWTLVFEYNGINRFTSFIGPRRQMPVPMNPINQGNYVDMRQLDQRDGYIARDQNALTPIGQNN
;
A
#
# COMPACT_ATOMS: atom_id res chain seq x y z
N MET A 1 -2.83 -41.93 3.95
CA MET A 1 -2.01 -41.30 5.02
C MET A 1 -2.08 -39.76 5.04
N LEU A 2 -2.24 -39.06 3.92
CA LEU A 2 -2.40 -37.59 3.84
C LEU A 2 -3.72 -37.07 4.48
N SER A 3 -4.82 -37.82 4.34
CA SER A 3 -6.16 -37.47 4.88
C SER A 3 -6.17 -37.33 6.42
N GLY A 4 -5.51 -38.25 7.15
CA GLY A 4 -5.51 -38.22 8.61
C GLY A 4 -4.70 -37.04 9.21
N LYS A 5 -3.60 -36.66 8.59
CA LYS A 5 -2.79 -35.49 9.01
C LYS A 5 -3.52 -34.16 8.72
N LEU A 6 -4.23 -34.08 7.59
CA LEU A 6 -5.03 -32.91 7.23
C LEU A 6 -6.22 -32.72 8.19
N ILE A 7 -6.92 -33.82 8.52
CA ILE A 7 -8.03 -33.80 9.48
C ILE A 7 -7.57 -33.45 10.89
N SER A 8 -6.41 -33.97 11.34
CA SER A 8 -5.84 -33.60 12.64
C SER A 8 -5.37 -32.14 12.68
N PHE A 9 -4.82 -31.63 11.61
CA PHE A 9 -4.42 -30.23 11.45
C PHE A 9 -5.65 -29.31 11.50
N ILE A 10 -6.74 -29.65 10.79
CA ILE A 10 -8.00 -28.87 10.82
C ILE A 10 -8.66 -28.94 12.19
N ARG A 11 -8.61 -30.08 12.89
CA ARG A 11 -9.12 -30.22 14.28
C ARG A 11 -8.31 -29.43 15.31
N SER A 12 -7.05 -29.10 15.03
CA SER A 12 -6.22 -28.24 15.90
C SER A 12 -6.48 -26.75 15.69
N PHE A 13 -7.15 -26.36 14.61
CA PHE A 13 -7.53 -24.98 14.35
C PHE A 13 -8.69 -24.54 15.25
N ASP A 14 -8.56 -23.33 15.80
CA ASP A 14 -9.66 -22.73 16.54
C ASP A 14 -10.84 -22.48 15.60
N ARG A 15 -12.00 -23.09 15.90
CA ARG A 15 -13.21 -22.94 15.05
C ARG A 15 -13.64 -21.49 14.84
N TRP A 16 -13.39 -20.63 15.81
CA TRP A 16 -13.71 -19.21 15.72
C TRP A 16 -12.74 -18.45 14.80
N LEU A 17 -11.45 -18.85 14.80
CA LEU A 17 -10.50 -18.34 13.81
C LEU A 17 -10.90 -18.78 12.40
N LEU A 18 -11.30 -20.04 12.23
CA LEU A 18 -11.77 -20.52 10.93
C LEU A 18 -13.01 -19.73 10.47
N LEU A 19 -13.96 -19.46 11.38
CA LEU A 19 -15.11 -18.61 11.09
C LEU A 19 -14.67 -17.19 10.65
N ALA A 20 -13.75 -16.58 11.39
CA ALA A 20 -13.22 -15.24 11.04
C ALA A 20 -12.56 -15.22 9.65
N ILE A 21 -11.78 -16.26 9.30
CA ILE A 21 -11.14 -16.40 8.00
C ILE A 21 -12.18 -16.59 6.87
N ILE A 22 -13.19 -17.45 7.09
CA ILE A 22 -14.24 -17.70 6.09
C ILE A 22 -15.07 -16.44 5.87
N VAL A 23 -15.56 -15.80 6.94
CA VAL A 23 -16.38 -14.59 6.83
C VAL A 23 -15.55 -13.44 6.23
N GLY A 24 -14.35 -13.20 6.76
CA GLY A 24 -13.47 -12.14 6.27
C GLY A 24 -13.03 -12.35 4.83
N GLY A 25 -12.76 -13.60 4.45
CA GLY A 25 -12.47 -13.99 3.07
C GLY A 25 -13.66 -13.78 2.13
N SER A 26 -14.84 -14.28 2.51
CA SER A 26 -16.06 -14.10 1.71
C SER A 26 -16.38 -12.64 1.45
N LEU A 27 -16.26 -11.76 2.47
CA LEU A 27 -16.51 -10.32 2.32
C LEU A 27 -15.52 -9.64 1.38
N ARG A 28 -14.23 -10.05 1.38
CA ARG A 28 -13.20 -9.48 0.51
C ARG A 28 -13.31 -10.00 -0.92
N PHE A 29 -13.54 -11.30 -1.08
CA PHE A 29 -13.68 -11.91 -2.41
C PHE A 29 -14.99 -11.53 -3.11
N SER A 30 -16.09 -11.32 -2.38
CA SER A 30 -17.37 -10.89 -2.98
C SER A 30 -17.30 -9.48 -3.59
N ARG A 31 -16.29 -8.69 -3.25
CA ARG A 31 -16.09 -7.31 -3.73
C ARG A 31 -14.82 -7.15 -4.57
N LEU A 32 -14.20 -8.27 -4.95
CA LEU A 32 -12.94 -8.27 -5.67
C LEU A 32 -13.11 -7.67 -7.08
N GLY A 33 -12.48 -6.53 -7.33
CA GLY A 33 -12.57 -5.82 -8.59
C GLY A 33 -13.71 -4.79 -8.70
N ASP A 34 -14.61 -4.68 -7.68
CA ASP A 34 -15.71 -3.70 -7.71
C ASP A 34 -15.23 -2.24 -7.63
N TYR A 35 -14.09 -2.01 -6.99
CA TYR A 35 -13.58 -0.68 -6.64
C TYR A 35 -12.10 -0.52 -7.00
N ASP A 36 -11.72 -0.80 -8.24
CA ASP A 36 -10.34 -0.57 -8.65
C ASP A 36 -10.05 0.93 -8.84
N ASN A 37 -8.84 1.31 -8.49
CA ASN A 37 -8.31 2.62 -8.83
C ASN A 37 -7.73 2.52 -10.26
N THR A 38 -8.45 3.06 -11.23
CA THR A 38 -8.08 2.97 -12.65
C THR A 38 -6.70 3.57 -12.96
N TYR A 39 -6.29 4.61 -12.21
CA TYR A 39 -4.95 5.18 -12.31
C TYR A 39 -3.88 4.14 -11.93
N TYR A 40 -4.09 3.40 -10.84
CA TYR A 40 -3.16 2.35 -10.43
C TYR A 40 -3.25 1.10 -11.30
N THR A 41 -4.44 0.75 -11.81
CA THR A 41 -4.59 -0.35 -12.77
C THR A 41 -3.86 -0.05 -14.08
N ALA A 42 -3.94 1.19 -14.60
CA ALA A 42 -3.18 1.63 -15.76
C ALA A 42 -1.66 1.57 -15.49
N THR A 43 -1.23 2.00 -14.30
CA THR A 43 0.17 1.87 -13.88
C THR A 43 0.62 0.41 -13.94
N VAL A 44 -0.14 -0.53 -13.34
CA VAL A 44 0.20 -1.96 -13.38
C VAL A 44 0.27 -2.48 -14.80
N GLY A 45 -0.65 -2.06 -15.69
CA GLY A 45 -0.59 -2.39 -17.11
C GLY A 45 0.70 -1.91 -17.77
N SER A 46 1.14 -0.69 -17.47
CA SER A 46 2.42 -0.15 -17.93
C SER A 46 3.63 -0.96 -17.45
N LEU A 47 3.61 -1.40 -16.18
CA LEU A 47 4.70 -2.21 -15.61
C LEU A 47 4.92 -3.54 -16.36
N LEU A 48 3.89 -4.09 -16.98
CA LEU A 48 3.97 -5.33 -17.74
C LEU A 48 4.60 -5.15 -19.13
N THR A 49 4.79 -3.92 -19.61
CA THR A 49 5.33 -3.65 -20.95
C THR A 49 6.85 -3.71 -21.02
N GLY A 50 7.57 -3.62 -19.88
CA GLY A 50 9.03 -3.71 -19.88
C GLY A 50 9.68 -3.46 -18.52
N PHE A 51 10.94 -3.91 -18.41
CA PHE A 51 11.70 -3.83 -17.16
C PHE A 51 11.93 -2.38 -16.69
N LYS A 52 12.13 -1.43 -17.61
CA LYS A 52 12.26 0.00 -17.25
C LYS A 52 10.98 0.49 -16.57
N ASN A 53 9.81 0.22 -17.14
CA ASN A 53 8.53 0.60 -16.58
C ASN A 53 8.28 -0.06 -15.23
N PHE A 54 8.63 -1.34 -15.09
CA PHE A 54 8.54 -2.09 -13.84
C PHE A 54 9.43 -1.48 -12.75
N LEU A 55 10.71 -1.20 -13.04
CA LEU A 55 11.67 -0.70 -12.06
C LEU A 55 11.31 0.70 -11.55
N PHE A 56 10.95 1.61 -12.47
CA PHE A 56 10.66 3.01 -12.17
C PHE A 56 9.18 3.30 -11.90
N VAL A 57 8.33 2.27 -11.94
CA VAL A 57 6.87 2.37 -11.74
C VAL A 57 6.26 3.42 -12.67
N SER A 58 6.50 3.25 -13.97
CA SER A 58 5.98 4.17 -14.98
C SER A 58 4.46 4.08 -15.07
N PHE A 59 3.79 5.24 -15.05
CA PHE A 59 2.34 5.30 -15.21
C PHE A 59 1.89 4.93 -16.61
N ASP A 60 2.67 5.35 -17.62
CA ASP A 60 2.36 5.15 -19.04
C ASP A 60 3.29 4.13 -19.69
N PRO A 61 2.81 3.38 -20.73
CA PRO A 61 3.60 2.36 -21.42
C PRO A 61 4.85 2.90 -22.14
N ALA A 62 4.86 4.19 -22.53
CA ALA A 62 6.04 4.82 -23.15
C ALA A 62 7.13 5.15 -22.12
N GLY A 63 6.83 5.05 -20.82
CA GLY A 63 7.78 5.28 -19.75
C GLY A 63 8.17 6.75 -19.59
N VAL A 64 7.21 7.68 -19.84
CA VAL A 64 7.44 9.12 -19.78
C VAL A 64 7.34 9.64 -18.34
N VAL A 65 6.35 9.18 -17.57
CA VAL A 65 6.09 9.66 -16.19
C VAL A 65 5.94 8.49 -15.23
N SER A 66 6.50 8.60 -14.03
CA SER A 66 6.28 7.61 -12.96
C SER A 66 5.01 7.93 -12.15
N VAL A 67 4.48 6.90 -11.46
CA VAL A 67 3.40 7.09 -10.48
C VAL A 67 3.91 7.85 -9.24
N ASP A 68 2.99 8.42 -8.46
CA ASP A 68 3.27 9.22 -7.26
C ASP A 68 3.58 8.39 -5.99
N LYS A 69 3.80 7.08 -6.13
CA LYS A 69 4.01 6.13 -5.04
C LYS A 69 5.24 5.27 -5.24
N PRO A 70 5.82 4.71 -4.16
CA PRO A 70 6.94 3.79 -4.23
C PRO A 70 6.51 2.40 -4.75
N PRO A 71 7.46 1.53 -5.13
CA PRO A 71 7.23 0.45 -6.07
C PRO A 71 6.56 -0.80 -5.51
N VAL A 72 6.78 -1.14 -4.23
CA VAL A 72 6.54 -2.51 -3.71
C VAL A 72 5.10 -2.98 -3.91
N ALA A 73 4.11 -2.10 -3.66
CA ALA A 73 2.71 -2.48 -3.87
C ALA A 73 2.41 -2.78 -5.34
N PHE A 74 2.94 -1.97 -6.25
CA PHE A 74 2.74 -2.15 -7.69
C PHE A 74 3.49 -3.36 -8.24
N TRP A 75 4.68 -3.67 -7.73
CA TRP A 75 5.40 -4.89 -8.11
C TRP A 75 4.61 -6.14 -7.73
N ILE A 76 3.99 -6.16 -6.55
CA ILE A 76 3.14 -7.27 -6.11
C ILE A 76 1.90 -7.36 -7.02
N GLN A 77 1.22 -6.24 -7.30
CA GLN A 77 0.07 -6.21 -8.21
C GLN A 77 0.44 -6.63 -9.62
N ALA A 78 1.57 -6.16 -10.15
CA ALA A 78 2.07 -6.55 -11.48
C ALA A 78 2.39 -8.04 -11.56
N PHE A 79 2.94 -8.64 -10.49
CA PHE A 79 3.16 -10.09 -10.42
C PHE A 79 1.85 -10.88 -10.55
N PHE A 80 0.80 -10.47 -9.85
CA PHE A 80 -0.51 -11.11 -9.97
C PHE A 80 -1.15 -10.87 -11.33
N ALA A 81 -1.06 -9.66 -11.88
CA ALA A 81 -1.55 -9.35 -13.22
C ALA A 81 -0.75 -10.08 -14.32
N TRP A 82 0.52 -10.35 -14.12
CA TRP A 82 1.33 -11.17 -15.02
C TRP A 82 0.87 -12.63 -15.07
N ILE A 83 0.48 -13.20 -13.91
CA ILE A 83 0.00 -14.61 -13.84
C ILE A 83 -1.43 -14.75 -14.37
N PHE A 84 -2.32 -13.85 -13.97
CA PHE A 84 -3.77 -13.98 -14.17
C PHE A 84 -4.34 -13.10 -15.29
N GLY A 85 -3.48 -12.34 -15.97
CA GLY A 85 -3.89 -11.29 -16.90
C GLY A 85 -4.28 -9.98 -16.17
N LEU A 86 -4.18 -8.85 -16.89
CA LEU A 86 -4.52 -7.54 -16.35
C LEU A 86 -6.04 -7.37 -16.28
N SER A 87 -6.57 -7.23 -15.10
CA SER A 87 -8.00 -7.01 -14.83
C SER A 87 -8.19 -6.40 -13.45
N ALA A 88 -9.33 -5.78 -13.17
CA ALA A 88 -9.65 -5.19 -11.87
C ALA A 88 -9.50 -6.22 -10.72
N TRP A 89 -9.97 -7.46 -10.92
CA TRP A 89 -9.85 -8.48 -9.89
C TRP A 89 -8.42 -8.97 -9.66
N SER A 90 -7.59 -9.10 -10.70
CA SER A 90 -6.20 -9.60 -10.56
C SER A 90 -5.29 -8.60 -9.84
N VAL A 91 -5.50 -7.30 -10.05
CA VAL A 91 -4.73 -6.26 -9.37
C VAL A 91 -5.20 -6.03 -7.93
N THR A 92 -6.44 -6.38 -7.58
CA THR A 92 -6.96 -6.30 -6.21
C THR A 92 -6.77 -7.59 -5.41
N LEU A 93 -6.54 -8.71 -6.06
CA LEU A 93 -6.37 -10.02 -5.42
C LEU A 93 -5.27 -10.03 -4.32
N PRO A 94 -4.06 -9.48 -4.52
CA PRO A 94 -3.03 -9.50 -3.48
C PRO A 94 -3.47 -8.78 -2.21
N GLN A 95 -4.25 -7.69 -2.29
CA GLN A 95 -4.78 -6.96 -1.14
C GLN A 95 -5.77 -7.82 -0.34
N ALA A 96 -6.69 -8.50 -1.02
CA ALA A 96 -7.62 -9.42 -0.37
C ALA A 96 -6.88 -10.55 0.35
N LEU A 97 -5.86 -11.14 -0.29
CA LEU A 97 -5.05 -12.20 0.30
C LEU A 97 -4.29 -11.74 1.54
N VAL A 98 -3.61 -10.58 1.50
CA VAL A 98 -2.88 -10.09 2.69
C VAL A 98 -3.84 -9.68 3.80
N GLY A 99 -5.05 -9.18 3.49
CA GLY A 99 -6.10 -8.90 4.46
C GLY A 99 -6.57 -10.17 5.20
N ILE A 100 -6.74 -11.28 4.48
CA ILE A 100 -7.09 -12.58 5.08
C ILE A 100 -5.93 -13.13 5.93
N LEU A 101 -4.69 -13.03 5.43
CA LEU A 101 -3.50 -13.43 6.18
C LEU A 101 -3.33 -12.61 7.45
N ALA A 102 -3.67 -11.30 7.42
CA ALA A 102 -3.63 -10.43 8.58
C ALA A 102 -4.57 -10.90 9.70
N ILE A 103 -5.77 -11.43 9.37
CA ILE A 103 -6.70 -11.99 10.36
C ILE A 103 -6.04 -13.15 11.12
N GLY A 104 -5.40 -14.08 10.40
CA GLY A 104 -4.71 -15.23 11.00
C GLY A 104 -3.48 -14.83 11.82
N MET A 105 -2.68 -13.89 11.30
CA MET A 105 -1.49 -13.37 11.99
C MET A 105 -1.84 -12.62 13.26
N LEU A 106 -2.86 -11.76 13.22
CA LEU A 106 -3.35 -11.04 14.39
C LEU A 106 -3.83 -12.01 15.50
N TYR A 107 -4.60 -13.03 15.11
CA TYR A 107 -5.00 -14.09 16.05
C TYR A 107 -3.79 -14.74 16.70
N HIS A 108 -2.80 -15.14 15.92
CA HIS A 108 -1.64 -15.85 16.43
C HIS A 108 -0.84 -15.02 17.45
N VAL A 109 -0.64 -13.74 17.17
CA VAL A 109 0.10 -12.83 18.06
C VAL A 109 -0.65 -12.58 19.35
N LEU A 110 -1.93 -12.24 19.25
CA LEU A 110 -2.74 -11.90 20.41
C LEU A 110 -2.99 -13.12 21.30
N ARG A 111 -3.14 -14.31 20.72
CA ARG A 111 -3.31 -15.54 21.48
C ARG A 111 -2.14 -15.82 22.42
N GLN A 112 -0.91 -15.52 21.97
CA GLN A 112 0.30 -15.73 22.78
C GLN A 112 0.46 -14.71 23.91
N THR A 113 -0.13 -13.52 23.76
CA THR A 113 0.08 -12.40 24.68
C THR A 113 -1.12 -12.17 25.60
N PHE A 114 -2.32 -12.21 25.03
CA PHE A 114 -3.57 -11.83 25.71
C PHE A 114 -4.59 -12.97 25.81
N GLY A 115 -4.21 -14.16 25.39
CA GLY A 115 -5.05 -15.35 25.45
C GLY A 115 -6.06 -15.47 24.30
N ARG A 116 -6.85 -16.58 24.38
CA ARG A 116 -7.73 -17.00 23.28
C ARG A 116 -8.89 -16.03 23.03
N LEU A 117 -9.53 -15.52 24.07
CA LEU A 117 -10.69 -14.65 23.92
C LEU A 117 -10.34 -13.37 23.18
N SER A 118 -9.27 -12.69 23.59
CA SER A 118 -8.78 -11.48 22.93
C SER A 118 -8.40 -11.73 21.48
N ALA A 119 -7.76 -12.86 21.18
CA ALA A 119 -7.37 -13.24 19.83
C ALA A 119 -8.57 -13.47 18.91
N VAL A 120 -9.58 -14.21 19.38
CA VAL A 120 -10.82 -14.47 18.63
C VAL A 120 -11.57 -13.18 18.38
N SER A 121 -11.78 -12.36 19.42
CA SER A 121 -12.52 -11.09 19.28
C SER A 121 -11.85 -10.15 18.30
N ALA A 122 -10.53 -9.96 18.39
CA ALA A 122 -9.80 -9.09 17.47
C ALA A 122 -9.85 -9.60 16.03
N SER A 123 -9.73 -10.92 15.84
CA SER A 123 -9.79 -11.53 14.50
C SER A 123 -11.18 -11.41 13.87
N LEU A 124 -12.24 -11.61 14.63
CA LEU A 124 -13.62 -11.42 14.17
C LEU A 124 -13.89 -9.94 13.85
N ILE A 125 -13.44 -9.02 14.70
CA ILE A 125 -13.58 -7.58 14.43
C ILE A 125 -12.85 -7.22 13.13
N LEU A 126 -11.59 -7.63 12.96
CA LEU A 126 -10.82 -7.34 11.73
C LEU A 126 -11.47 -7.97 10.49
N ALA A 127 -12.05 -9.17 10.64
CA ALA A 127 -12.71 -9.87 9.53
C ALA A 127 -13.91 -9.08 8.96
N VAL A 128 -14.69 -8.42 9.83
CA VAL A 128 -15.93 -7.74 9.44
C VAL A 128 -15.82 -6.21 9.46
N LEU A 129 -14.69 -5.63 9.89
CA LEU A 129 -14.52 -4.18 9.97
C LEU A 129 -14.67 -3.55 8.58
N PRO A 130 -15.69 -2.69 8.35
CA PRO A 130 -15.98 -2.18 7.01
C PRO A 130 -14.79 -1.47 6.37
N ALA A 131 -14.03 -0.68 7.12
CA ALA A 131 -12.83 0.00 6.64
C ALA A 131 -11.77 -0.99 6.14
N SER A 132 -11.52 -2.10 6.86
CA SER A 132 -10.58 -3.13 6.43
C SER A 132 -11.05 -3.85 5.18
N VAL A 133 -12.34 -4.24 5.12
CA VAL A 133 -12.92 -4.92 3.96
C VAL A 133 -12.83 -4.07 2.71
N VAL A 134 -13.17 -2.77 2.81
CA VAL A 134 -13.10 -1.83 1.67
C VAL A 134 -11.67 -1.63 1.19
N ILE A 135 -10.72 -1.42 2.11
CA ILE A 135 -9.30 -1.22 1.76
C ILE A 135 -8.73 -2.48 1.11
N ASP A 136 -9.05 -3.66 1.65
CA ASP A 136 -8.57 -4.94 1.14
C ASP A 136 -9.24 -5.37 -0.18
N SER A 137 -10.29 -4.68 -0.61
CA SER A 137 -10.99 -4.88 -1.90
C SER A 137 -10.60 -3.85 -2.96
N ARG A 138 -9.57 -3.03 -2.71
CA ARG A 138 -9.06 -2.00 -3.63
C ARG A 138 -7.60 -2.26 -3.97
N ASN A 139 -7.16 -1.86 -5.17
CA ASN A 139 -5.76 -1.97 -5.59
C ASN A 139 -4.85 -0.82 -5.05
N GLU A 140 -5.19 -0.28 -3.89
CA GLU A 140 -4.37 0.71 -3.20
C GLU A 140 -3.28 0.04 -2.33
N PRO A 141 -2.17 0.73 -2.02
CA PRO A 141 -1.05 0.14 -1.28
C PRO A 141 -1.34 -0.13 0.22
N ASP A 142 -2.49 0.32 0.74
CA ASP A 142 -2.77 0.35 2.18
C ASP A 142 -2.86 -1.01 2.85
N SER A 143 -3.44 -2.01 2.18
CA SER A 143 -3.52 -3.38 2.71
C SER A 143 -2.15 -4.02 2.85
N ILE A 144 -1.31 -3.84 1.82
CA ILE A 144 0.07 -4.35 1.82
C ILE A 144 0.89 -3.64 2.90
N LEU A 145 0.71 -2.31 3.07
CA LEU A 145 1.33 -1.55 4.15
C LEU A 145 0.92 -2.10 5.52
N SER A 146 -0.38 -2.24 5.77
CA SER A 146 -0.90 -2.72 7.05
C SER A 146 -0.38 -4.12 7.38
N PHE A 147 -0.31 -4.99 6.39
CA PHE A 147 0.21 -6.34 6.54
C PHE A 147 1.72 -6.34 6.83
N THR A 148 2.52 -5.56 6.10
CA THR A 148 3.97 -5.47 6.34
C THR A 148 4.29 -4.84 7.68
N LEU A 149 3.49 -3.86 8.15
CA LEU A 149 3.59 -3.31 9.51
C LEU A 149 3.22 -4.34 10.58
N LEU A 150 2.21 -5.17 10.37
CA LEU A 150 1.86 -6.27 11.27
C LEU A 150 3.00 -7.29 11.36
N LEU A 151 3.59 -7.68 10.23
CA LEU A 151 4.78 -8.55 10.21
C LEU A 151 5.97 -7.93 10.94
N SER A 152 6.16 -6.60 10.78
CA SER A 152 7.21 -5.86 11.50
C SER A 152 6.98 -5.92 13.01
N ALA A 153 5.74 -5.68 13.48
CA ALA A 153 5.38 -5.78 14.89
C ALA A 153 5.66 -7.19 15.45
N ILE A 154 5.32 -8.24 14.68
CA ILE A 154 5.59 -9.64 15.06
C ILE A 154 7.10 -9.88 15.21
N ALA A 155 7.90 -9.42 14.24
CA ALA A 155 9.34 -9.57 14.28
C ALA A 155 9.95 -8.84 15.49
N LEU A 156 9.46 -7.63 15.80
CA LEU A 156 9.91 -6.86 16.95
C LEU A 156 9.57 -7.54 18.28
N ILE A 157 8.32 -8.00 18.45
CA ILE A 157 7.89 -8.75 19.64
C ILE A 157 8.76 -10.00 19.82
N ARG A 158 9.03 -10.73 18.75
CA ARG A 158 9.93 -11.89 18.79
C ARG A 158 11.35 -11.50 19.16
N SER A 159 11.88 -10.39 18.61
CA SER A 159 13.21 -9.88 18.94
C SER A 159 13.35 -9.62 20.43
N VAL A 160 12.37 -8.94 21.05
CA VAL A 160 12.37 -8.64 22.49
C VAL A 160 12.27 -9.93 23.29
N ARG A 161 11.30 -10.81 22.99
CA ARG A 161 11.07 -12.06 23.76
C ARG A 161 12.24 -13.03 23.73
N THR A 162 12.98 -13.09 22.61
CA THR A 162 14.09 -14.04 22.43
C THR A 162 15.45 -13.38 22.54
N SER A 163 15.53 -12.08 22.80
CA SER A 163 16.74 -11.26 22.76
C SER A 163 17.55 -11.46 21.47
N SER A 164 16.87 -11.77 20.35
CA SER A 164 17.49 -12.18 19.10
C SER A 164 17.72 -10.99 18.18
N TRP A 165 19.01 -10.78 17.80
CA TRP A 165 19.39 -9.77 16.82
C TRP A 165 18.80 -10.05 15.44
N LYS A 166 18.72 -11.34 15.05
CA LYS A 166 18.13 -11.73 13.75
C LYS A 166 16.70 -11.18 13.58
N TRP A 167 15.85 -11.30 14.59
CA TRP A 167 14.48 -10.80 14.53
C TRP A 167 14.42 -9.27 14.49
N LEU A 168 15.37 -8.58 15.11
CA LEU A 168 15.47 -7.12 15.03
C LEU A 168 15.85 -6.66 13.61
N ILE A 169 16.76 -7.35 12.95
CA ILE A 169 17.11 -7.07 11.55
C ILE A 169 15.93 -7.35 10.62
N ILE A 170 15.19 -8.46 10.84
CA ILE A 170 13.95 -8.75 10.08
C ILE A 170 12.92 -7.61 10.27
N PHE A 171 12.73 -7.13 11.51
CA PHE A 171 11.89 -5.96 11.77
C PHE A 171 12.32 -4.75 10.93
N SER A 172 13.61 -4.43 10.92
CA SER A 172 14.15 -3.28 10.19
C SER A 172 13.97 -3.40 8.68
N VAL A 173 14.21 -4.60 8.13
CA VAL A 173 13.98 -4.89 6.70
C VAL A 173 12.50 -4.73 6.35
N LEU A 174 11.59 -5.29 7.15
CA LEU A 174 10.14 -5.18 6.94
C LEU A 174 9.66 -3.73 7.04
N MET A 175 10.19 -2.94 7.98
CA MET A 175 9.90 -1.51 8.09
C MET A 175 10.40 -0.73 6.86
N GLY A 176 11.59 -1.05 6.36
CA GLY A 176 12.13 -0.46 5.13
C GLY A 176 11.32 -0.84 3.88
N ILE A 177 10.84 -2.09 3.81
CA ILE A 177 9.89 -2.53 2.78
C ILE A 177 8.58 -1.75 2.91
N SER A 178 8.04 -1.58 4.12
CA SER A 178 6.83 -0.78 4.38
C SER A 178 6.98 0.66 3.89
N PHE A 179 8.19 1.24 4.07
CA PHE A 179 8.50 2.56 3.49
C PHE A 179 8.41 2.54 1.97
N ASN A 180 8.93 1.50 1.31
CA ASN A 180 8.82 1.31 -0.14
C ASN A 180 7.42 0.85 -0.60
N VAL A 181 6.45 0.69 0.31
CA VAL A 181 5.01 0.57 0.00
C VAL A 181 4.32 1.94 0.05
N LYS A 182 4.58 2.77 1.07
CA LYS A 182 3.84 4.04 1.26
C LYS A 182 4.65 5.16 1.95
N MET A 183 5.97 5.18 1.77
CA MET A 183 6.89 6.22 2.27
C MET A 183 6.68 6.55 3.76
N PHE A 184 6.64 7.82 4.15
CA PHE A 184 6.59 8.26 5.56
C PHE A 184 5.38 7.77 6.35
N VAL A 185 4.28 7.42 5.69
CA VAL A 185 3.12 6.82 6.36
C VAL A 185 3.51 5.52 7.09
N ALA A 186 4.47 4.76 6.55
CA ALA A 186 4.99 3.56 7.18
C ALA A 186 5.71 3.83 8.52
N PHE A 187 6.22 5.04 8.73
CA PHE A 187 6.96 5.40 9.94
C PHE A 187 6.10 5.96 11.07
N ILE A 188 4.79 6.12 10.85
CA ILE A 188 3.87 6.57 11.92
C ILE A 188 3.97 5.69 13.18
N PRO A 189 3.98 4.35 13.11
CA PRO A 189 4.12 3.51 14.32
C PRO A 189 5.56 3.37 14.82
N LEU A 190 6.58 3.86 14.09
CA LEU A 190 7.99 3.66 14.42
C LEU A 190 8.39 4.19 15.82
N PRO A 191 7.92 5.37 16.29
CA PRO A 191 8.20 5.84 17.65
C PRO A 191 7.71 4.87 18.73
N VAL A 192 6.52 4.29 18.53
CA VAL A 192 5.94 3.30 19.45
C VAL A 192 6.76 2.00 19.43
N PHE A 193 7.16 1.54 18.25
CA PHE A 193 8.01 0.35 18.11
C PHE A 193 9.37 0.54 18.77
N LEU A 194 9.99 1.71 18.60
CA LEU A 194 11.25 2.04 19.24
C LEU A 194 11.12 2.09 20.76
N ALA A 195 10.09 2.77 21.27
CA ALA A 195 9.81 2.83 22.69
C ALA A 195 9.59 1.42 23.29
N TYR A 196 8.79 0.59 22.63
CA TYR A 196 8.59 -0.80 23.04
C TYR A 196 9.90 -1.58 23.11
N TYR A 197 10.76 -1.47 22.09
CA TYR A 197 12.05 -2.17 22.05
C TYR A 197 12.97 -1.71 23.18
N LEU A 198 13.11 -0.42 23.38
CA LEU A 198 14.01 0.17 24.39
C LEU A 198 13.54 -0.13 25.82
N LEU A 199 12.23 -0.04 26.08
CA LEU A 199 11.66 -0.22 27.42
C LEU A 199 11.51 -1.69 27.80
N SER A 200 11.30 -2.58 26.84
CA SER A 200 11.03 -4.01 27.10
C SER A 200 12.25 -4.90 26.91
N SER A 201 13.38 -4.37 26.43
CA SER A 201 14.60 -5.14 26.21
C SER A 201 15.34 -5.37 27.54
N THR A 202 15.77 -6.60 27.76
CA THR A 202 16.60 -7.00 28.94
C THR A 202 18.12 -7.00 28.62
N LEU A 203 18.51 -6.45 27.49
CA LEU A 203 19.90 -6.43 27.03
C LEU A 203 20.75 -5.44 27.83
N PRO A 204 22.06 -5.71 28.04
CA PRO A 204 23.01 -4.72 28.54
C PRO A 204 23.03 -3.47 27.65
N TYR A 205 23.18 -2.28 28.25
CA TYR A 205 23.10 -0.98 27.57
C TYR A 205 23.97 -0.88 26.31
N LYS A 206 25.22 -1.37 26.38
CA LYS A 206 26.10 -1.37 25.19
C LYS A 206 25.56 -2.18 24.03
N GLN A 207 25.00 -3.37 24.31
CA GLN A 207 24.40 -4.21 23.28
C GLN A 207 23.11 -3.60 22.75
N LEU A 208 22.32 -2.97 23.61
CA LEU A 208 21.08 -2.29 23.22
C LEU A 208 21.38 -1.18 22.20
N ILE A 209 22.37 -0.33 22.48
CA ILE A 209 22.80 0.74 21.56
C ILE A 209 23.26 0.17 20.23
N VAL A 210 24.18 -0.79 20.25
CA VAL A 210 24.76 -1.38 19.02
C VAL A 210 23.65 -2.01 18.16
N ARG A 211 22.73 -2.75 18.77
CA ARG A 211 21.63 -3.39 18.05
C ARG A 211 20.63 -2.39 17.53
N THR A 212 20.27 -1.36 18.30
CA THR A 212 19.40 -0.28 17.83
C THR A 212 20.03 0.47 16.66
N PHE A 213 21.32 0.80 16.76
CA PHE A 213 22.04 1.45 15.66
C PHE A 213 22.05 0.60 14.40
N SER A 214 22.38 -0.69 14.52
CA SER A 214 22.35 -1.62 13.38
C SER A 214 20.95 -1.75 12.77
N ALA A 215 19.91 -1.74 13.60
CA ALA A 215 18.52 -1.78 13.14
C ALA A 215 18.15 -0.52 12.34
N VAL A 216 18.56 0.66 12.84
CA VAL A 216 18.34 1.93 12.14
C VAL A 216 19.10 1.97 10.81
N VAL A 217 20.35 1.54 10.79
CA VAL A 217 21.16 1.46 9.55
C VAL A 217 20.49 0.54 8.54
N MET A 218 20.07 -0.66 8.94
CA MET A 218 19.40 -1.61 8.05
C MET A 218 18.07 -1.04 7.53
N LEU A 219 17.27 -0.43 8.40
CA LEU A 219 16.01 0.23 8.03
C LEU A 219 16.26 1.30 6.96
N MET A 220 17.26 2.17 7.17
CA MET A 220 17.60 3.24 6.24
C MET A 220 18.11 2.69 4.89
N LEU A 221 18.97 1.67 4.92
CA LEU A 221 19.47 1.02 3.70
C LEU A 221 18.32 0.49 2.83
N VAL A 222 17.37 -0.22 3.45
CA VAL A 222 16.22 -0.76 2.71
C VAL A 222 15.27 0.36 2.27
N SER A 223 15.00 1.34 3.12
CA SER A 223 14.09 2.46 2.79
C SER A 223 14.61 3.28 1.61
N VAL A 224 15.91 3.57 1.60
CA VAL A 224 16.53 4.44 0.58
C VAL A 224 16.88 3.66 -0.70
N SER A 225 16.83 2.34 -0.70
CA SER A 225 17.30 1.51 -1.80
C SER A 225 16.71 1.89 -3.17
N TRP A 226 15.37 1.99 -3.27
CA TRP A 226 14.72 2.39 -4.52
C TRP A 226 14.91 3.87 -4.83
N ILE A 227 14.89 4.73 -3.83
CA ILE A 227 15.17 6.17 -3.98
C ILE A 227 16.56 6.35 -4.58
N ALA A 228 17.56 5.60 -4.11
CA ALA A 228 18.92 5.64 -4.63
C ALA A 228 18.97 5.22 -6.11
N VAL A 229 18.25 4.17 -6.50
CA VAL A 229 18.16 3.75 -7.91
C VAL A 229 17.62 4.89 -8.78
N VAL A 230 16.50 5.51 -8.37
CA VAL A 230 15.88 6.62 -9.13
C VAL A 230 16.80 7.85 -9.16
N SER A 231 17.41 8.20 -8.03
CA SER A 231 18.26 9.40 -7.88
C SER A 231 19.57 9.29 -8.66
N LEU A 232 20.17 8.09 -8.70
CA LEU A 232 21.45 7.83 -9.41
C LEU A 232 21.27 7.61 -10.92
N THR A 233 20.04 7.37 -11.37
CA THR A 233 19.77 7.21 -12.81
C THR A 233 19.61 8.59 -13.47
N PRO A 234 20.33 8.90 -14.55
CA PRO A 234 20.19 10.15 -15.29
C PRO A 234 18.74 10.41 -15.72
N SER A 235 18.30 11.67 -15.68
CA SER A 235 16.93 12.09 -16.03
C SER A 235 16.47 11.60 -17.41
N ASP A 236 17.37 11.54 -18.37
CA ASP A 236 17.08 11.13 -19.75
C ASP A 236 16.88 9.61 -19.89
N SER A 237 17.34 8.85 -18.90
CA SER A 237 17.28 7.38 -18.89
C SER A 237 16.13 6.83 -18.05
N ARG A 238 15.41 7.67 -17.30
CA ARG A 238 14.28 7.30 -16.45
C ARG A 238 13.03 8.12 -16.76
N PRO A 239 11.84 7.68 -16.33
CA PRO A 239 10.64 8.49 -16.38
C PRO A 239 10.79 9.78 -15.56
N TYR A 240 10.05 10.82 -15.96
CA TYR A 240 9.86 11.99 -15.11
C TYR A 240 9.20 11.56 -13.78
N VAL A 241 9.71 12.05 -12.66
CA VAL A 241 9.14 11.72 -11.34
C VAL A 241 7.78 12.41 -11.20
N GLY A 242 6.70 11.63 -11.30
CA GLY A 242 5.34 12.13 -11.26
C GLY A 242 5.03 12.87 -9.96
N SER A 243 4.11 13.83 -10.02
CA SER A 243 3.69 14.68 -8.88
C SER A 243 4.81 15.54 -8.27
N THR A 244 5.86 15.83 -9.03
CA THR A 244 6.91 16.77 -8.65
C THR A 244 7.08 17.88 -9.71
N PRO A 245 7.42 19.12 -9.31
CA PRO A 245 7.66 20.21 -10.25
C PRO A 245 9.08 20.16 -10.89
N ASP A 246 10.01 19.44 -10.26
CA ASP A 246 11.45 19.50 -10.52
C ASP A 246 12.07 18.16 -10.95
N ASN A 247 11.25 17.15 -11.27
CA ASN A 247 11.72 15.80 -11.62
C ASN A 247 12.57 15.14 -10.51
N SER A 248 12.43 15.55 -9.26
CA SER A 248 13.22 15.07 -8.14
C SER A 248 12.48 14.01 -7.33
N ILE A 249 13.12 12.86 -7.13
CA ILE A 249 12.59 11.82 -6.22
C ILE A 249 12.55 12.32 -4.76
N TRP A 250 13.45 13.22 -4.40
CA TRP A 250 13.48 13.79 -3.04
C TRP A 250 12.28 14.70 -2.80
N THR A 251 11.85 15.49 -3.78
CA THR A 251 10.61 16.29 -3.73
C THR A 251 9.39 15.38 -3.61
N LEU A 252 9.34 14.26 -4.34
CA LEU A 252 8.27 13.27 -4.18
C LEU A 252 8.21 12.70 -2.76
N VAL A 253 9.36 12.40 -2.17
CA VAL A 253 9.47 11.77 -0.84
C VAL A 253 9.13 12.76 0.27
N PHE A 254 9.85 13.90 0.32
CA PHE A 254 9.79 14.82 1.47
C PHE A 254 8.65 15.83 1.39
N GLU A 255 8.33 16.31 0.19
CA GLU A 255 7.24 17.29 0.04
C GLU A 255 5.90 16.61 -0.22
N TYR A 256 5.75 15.89 -1.34
CA TYR A 256 4.46 15.35 -1.75
C TYR A 256 3.95 14.25 -0.81
N ASN A 257 4.76 13.22 -0.52
CA ASN A 257 4.40 12.13 0.40
C ASN A 257 4.81 12.39 1.86
N GLY A 258 5.54 13.46 2.14
CA GLY A 258 5.97 13.91 3.46
C GLY A 258 5.12 15.08 3.97
N ILE A 259 5.71 16.28 3.98
CA ILE A 259 5.15 17.48 4.62
C ILE A 259 3.73 17.79 4.13
N ASN A 260 3.49 17.77 2.81
CA ASN A 260 2.18 18.13 2.26
C ASN A 260 1.07 17.16 2.69
N ARG A 261 1.42 15.90 2.93
CA ARG A 261 0.46 14.90 3.42
C ARG A 261 0.05 15.13 4.86
N PHE A 262 0.98 15.53 5.70
CA PHE A 262 0.70 15.82 7.11
C PHE A 262 0.04 17.19 7.30
N THR A 263 0.42 18.19 6.50
CA THR A 263 -0.17 19.53 6.56
C THR A 263 -1.57 19.60 5.93
N SER A 264 -1.91 18.72 5.00
CA SER A 264 -3.27 18.66 4.42
C SER A 264 -4.36 18.28 5.43
N PHE A 265 -3.99 17.76 6.60
CA PHE A 265 -4.91 17.59 7.74
C PHE A 265 -5.17 18.89 8.51
N ILE A 266 -4.33 19.93 8.32
CA ILE A 266 -4.34 21.16 9.12
C ILE A 266 -4.78 22.38 8.27
N GLY A 267 -4.72 22.29 6.93
CA GLY A 267 -5.02 23.42 6.05
C GLY A 267 -5.42 23.04 4.62
N PRO A 268 -5.83 23.99 3.79
CA PRO A 268 -6.22 23.71 2.41
C PRO A 268 -5.05 23.11 1.63
N ARG A 269 -5.30 22.04 0.86
CA ARG A 269 -4.31 21.40 0.00
C ARG A 269 -3.68 22.44 -0.92
N ARG A 270 -2.39 22.72 -0.75
CA ARG A 270 -1.61 23.41 -1.79
C ARG A 270 -1.60 22.49 -3.02
N GLN A 271 -2.37 22.85 -4.03
CA GLN A 271 -2.24 22.20 -5.35
C GLN A 271 -0.87 22.58 -5.87
N MET A 272 0.03 21.60 -6.03
CA MET A 272 1.27 21.86 -6.75
C MET A 272 0.91 22.21 -8.20
N PRO A 273 1.56 23.23 -8.79
CA PRO A 273 1.38 23.51 -10.21
C PRO A 273 1.76 22.26 -11.00
N VAL A 274 0.85 21.79 -11.85
CA VAL A 274 1.20 20.74 -12.82
C VAL A 274 2.24 21.37 -13.74
N PRO A 275 3.44 20.77 -13.95
CA PRO A 275 4.42 21.31 -14.87
C PRO A 275 3.77 21.42 -16.24
N MET A 276 3.65 22.64 -16.79
CA MET A 276 3.21 22.83 -18.16
C MET A 276 4.30 22.26 -19.07
N ASN A 277 3.96 21.24 -19.85
CA ASN A 277 4.84 20.73 -20.88
C ASN A 277 5.04 21.85 -21.93
N PRO A 278 6.28 22.31 -22.19
CA PRO A 278 6.53 23.41 -23.11
C PRO A 278 6.12 23.13 -24.58
N ILE A 279 5.72 21.89 -24.89
CA ILE A 279 5.34 21.48 -26.26
C ILE A 279 3.90 21.87 -26.63
N ASN A 280 3.05 22.29 -25.67
CA ASN A 280 1.63 22.56 -25.95
C ASN A 280 1.16 23.93 -25.45
N GLN A 281 1.76 25.02 -25.93
CA GLN A 281 1.23 26.38 -25.70
C GLN A 281 0.00 26.72 -26.57
N GLY A 282 -0.53 25.79 -27.33
CA GLY A 282 -1.58 26.10 -28.33
C GLY A 282 -3.02 25.76 -27.98
N ASN A 283 -3.31 24.75 -27.16
CA ASN A 283 -4.69 24.29 -26.91
C ASN A 283 -4.87 23.66 -25.54
N TYR A 284 -4.78 24.45 -24.47
CA TYR A 284 -5.25 24.01 -23.15
C TYR A 284 -6.74 24.35 -23.01
N VAL A 285 -7.60 23.35 -23.14
CA VAL A 285 -8.96 23.42 -22.61
C VAL A 285 -8.83 23.27 -21.09
N ASP A 286 -9.11 24.33 -20.33
CA ASP A 286 -9.16 24.27 -18.88
C ASP A 286 -10.24 23.25 -18.46
N MET A 287 -9.79 22.10 -17.94
CA MET A 287 -10.69 21.01 -17.49
C MET A 287 -11.69 21.50 -16.43
N ARG A 288 -11.45 22.65 -15.77
CA ARG A 288 -12.41 23.28 -14.86
C ARG A 288 -13.60 23.89 -15.60
N GLN A 289 -13.42 24.27 -16.88
CA GLN A 289 -14.53 24.77 -17.70
C GLN A 289 -15.41 23.64 -18.22
N LEU A 290 -14.87 22.41 -18.36
CA LEU A 290 -15.65 21.23 -18.72
C LEU A 290 -16.54 20.78 -17.57
N ASP A 291 -16.02 20.77 -16.34
CA ASP A 291 -16.80 20.40 -15.15
C ASP A 291 -17.95 21.38 -14.86
N GLN A 292 -17.77 22.67 -15.17
CA GLN A 292 -18.84 23.66 -15.10
C GLN A 292 -19.84 23.54 -16.26
N ARG A 293 -19.42 23.08 -17.45
CA ARG A 293 -20.35 22.85 -18.59
C ARG A 293 -21.20 21.60 -18.39
N ASP A 294 -20.64 20.53 -17.87
CA ASP A 294 -21.40 19.30 -17.56
C ASP A 294 -22.47 19.53 -16.48
N GLY A 295 -22.21 20.42 -15.52
CA GLY A 295 -23.21 20.89 -14.55
C GLY A 295 -24.37 21.65 -15.17
N TYR A 296 -24.19 22.30 -16.34
CA TYR A 296 -25.26 22.98 -17.09
C TYR A 296 -26.03 22.03 -18.00
N ILE A 297 -25.39 21.03 -18.58
CA ILE A 297 -26.05 20.05 -19.47
C ILE A 297 -26.99 19.12 -18.68
N ALA A 298 -26.68 18.81 -17.44
CA ALA A 298 -27.53 17.98 -16.59
C ALA A 298 -28.85 18.70 -16.15
N ARG A 299 -28.93 20.02 -16.28
CA ARG A 299 -30.16 20.80 -15.99
C ARG A 299 -31.10 20.96 -17.17
N ASP A 300 -30.65 20.71 -18.40
CA ASP A 300 -31.44 20.99 -19.61
C ASP A 300 -32.11 19.73 -20.21
N GLN A 301 -31.97 18.56 -19.60
CA GLN A 301 -32.62 17.32 -20.03
C GLN A 301 -34.13 17.28 -19.77
N ASN A 302 -34.71 18.31 -19.12
CA ASN A 302 -36.16 18.44 -18.92
C ASN A 302 -36.86 19.34 -19.93
N ALA A 303 -36.19 19.79 -21.01
CA ALA A 303 -36.74 20.70 -22.01
C ALA A 303 -36.70 20.13 -23.43
N LEU A 304 -36.98 18.84 -23.62
CA LEU A 304 -37.29 18.27 -24.95
C LEU A 304 -38.76 17.89 -25.02
N THR A 305 -39.63 18.86 -25.29
CA THR A 305 -40.96 18.62 -25.90
C THR A 305 -40.77 18.15 -27.34
N PRO A 306 -41.56 17.16 -27.81
CA PRO A 306 -41.42 16.65 -29.18
C PRO A 306 -42.01 17.68 -30.16
N ILE A 307 -41.18 18.08 -31.12
CA ILE A 307 -41.65 18.85 -32.28
C ILE A 307 -42.41 17.87 -33.17
N GLY A 308 -43.72 18.14 -33.31
CA GLY A 308 -44.63 17.36 -34.08
C GLY A 308 -44.28 17.29 -35.58
N GLN A 309 -44.64 16.17 -36.16
CA GLN A 309 -44.75 15.96 -37.58
C GLN A 309 -45.74 16.96 -38.18
N ASN A 310 -45.33 17.65 -39.24
CA ASN A 310 -46.23 18.15 -40.25
C ASN A 310 -45.57 18.17 -41.61
N ASN A 311 -46.20 17.39 -42.50
CA ASN A 311 -46.21 17.37 -43.98
C ASN A 311 -44.88 17.08 -44.68
#